data_5d19cb3f9387d9b08546b9dcadeb4078
#
_entry.id   5d19cb3f9387d9b08546b9dcadeb4078
#
_cell.length_a   1.000
_cell.length_b   1.000
_cell.length_c   1.000
_cell.angle_alpha   90.00
_cell.angle_beta   90.00
_cell.angle_gamma   90.00
#
_symmetry.space_group_name_H-M   'P 1'
#
loop_
_entity.id
_entity.type
_entity.pdbx_description
1 polymer ?
#
loop_
_entity_poly.entity_id
_entity_poly.type
_entity_poly.pdbx_seq_one_letter_code
_entity_poly.pdbx_strand_id
1 'polypeptide(L)'
;MTCRSGFMVAMLMALLVAVPAKVQAGGPDGIWLTQAGDAKVRVSKCGGGICGVVVWLKDPIDPATGKPQIDDKNSNPALARRPIIGLSLFAGMRPAGAGKWSGQIYNADDGKTYASSIAVAGPDTLKVEGCVGGFCGGETWSRTTR
;
A
#
# COMPACT_ATOMS: atom_id res chain seq x y z
N MET A 1 -6.69 -62.90 54.29
CA MET A 1 -7.57 -61.75 53.88
C MET A 1 -6.73 -60.78 53.14
N THR A 2 -6.80 -60.78 51.81
CA THR A 2 -5.99 -60.00 50.95
C THR A 2 -6.83 -58.86 50.36
N CYS A 3 -6.50 -57.64 50.75
CA CYS A 3 -7.10 -56.42 50.19
C CYS A 3 -6.29 -55.97 48.97
N ARG A 4 -6.86 -56.10 47.74
CA ARG A 4 -6.26 -55.58 46.47
C ARG A 4 -6.77 -54.18 46.24
N SER A 5 -5.89 -53.22 46.44
CA SER A 5 -6.13 -51.84 46.05
C SER A 5 -5.89 -51.69 44.56
N GLY A 6 -6.93 -51.37 43.76
CA GLY A 6 -6.83 -51.05 42.33
C GLY A 6 -6.47 -49.59 42.15
N PHE A 7 -5.31 -49.38 41.59
CA PHE A 7 -4.90 -48.02 41.11
C PHE A 7 -5.57 -47.74 39.77
N MET A 8 -6.50 -46.80 39.78
CA MET A 8 -7.13 -46.28 38.56
C MET A 8 -6.26 -45.14 38.03
N VAL A 9 -5.49 -45.39 36.97
CA VAL A 9 -4.71 -44.36 36.29
C VAL A 9 -5.65 -43.59 35.35
N ALA A 10 -6.01 -42.38 35.74
CA ALA A 10 -6.76 -41.47 34.89
C ALA A 10 -5.81 -40.84 33.85
N MET A 11 -5.94 -41.26 32.59
CA MET A 11 -5.19 -40.75 31.47
C MET A 11 -5.84 -39.42 31.02
N LEU A 12 -5.25 -38.28 31.43
CA LEU A 12 -5.65 -36.96 30.94
C LEU A 12 -5.19 -36.81 29.49
N MET A 13 -6.12 -36.91 28.53
CA MET A 13 -5.88 -36.53 27.16
C MET A 13 -5.92 -35.00 27.07
N ALA A 14 -4.75 -34.35 26.94
CA ALA A 14 -4.66 -32.94 26.64
C ALA A 14 -5.01 -32.72 25.16
N LEU A 15 -6.19 -32.14 24.87
CA LEU A 15 -6.54 -31.64 23.54
C LEU A 15 -5.68 -30.41 23.26
N LEU A 16 -4.71 -30.56 22.38
CA LEU A 16 -4.02 -29.39 21.75
C LEU A 16 -5.00 -28.69 20.81
N VAL A 17 -5.57 -27.60 21.27
CA VAL A 17 -6.34 -26.70 20.41
C VAL A 17 -5.33 -25.90 19.57
N ALA A 18 -5.16 -26.26 18.31
CA ALA A 18 -4.39 -25.48 17.37
C ALA A 18 -5.12 -24.16 17.10
N VAL A 19 -4.63 -23.07 17.68
CA VAL A 19 -5.13 -21.72 17.39
C VAL A 19 -4.62 -21.34 15.99
N PRO A 20 -5.49 -21.04 15.01
CA PRO A 20 -5.03 -20.60 13.70
C PRO A 20 -4.29 -19.28 13.87
N ALA A 21 -3.02 -19.25 13.51
CA ALA A 21 -2.25 -18.02 13.42
C ALA A 21 -2.94 -17.11 12.39
N LYS A 22 -3.48 -15.98 12.83
CA LYS A 22 -3.95 -14.94 11.92
C LYS A 22 -2.72 -14.46 11.16
N VAL A 23 -2.65 -14.79 9.88
CA VAL A 23 -1.69 -14.16 8.96
C VAL A 23 -2.06 -12.69 8.93
N GLN A 24 -1.31 -11.88 9.66
CA GLN A 24 -1.48 -10.44 9.69
C GLN A 24 -1.09 -9.95 8.31
N ALA A 25 -2.04 -9.42 7.56
CA ALA A 25 -1.74 -8.74 6.30
C ALA A 25 -0.65 -7.71 6.58
N GLY A 26 0.46 -7.78 5.86
CA GLY A 26 1.57 -6.84 6.01
C GLY A 26 1.04 -5.40 5.95
N GLY A 27 1.69 -4.48 6.66
CA GLY A 27 1.33 -3.05 6.60
C GLY A 27 1.48 -2.49 5.18
N PRO A 28 1.08 -1.22 4.95
CA PRO A 28 1.19 -0.57 3.65
C PRO A 28 2.63 -0.25 3.26
N ASP A 29 3.55 -0.28 4.23
CA ASP A 29 4.97 0.04 3.99
C ASP A 29 5.60 -0.90 2.97
N GLY A 30 6.33 -0.35 2.01
CA GLY A 30 7.04 -1.12 0.99
C GLY A 30 7.11 -0.43 -0.36
N ILE A 31 7.56 -1.19 -1.35
CA ILE A 31 7.60 -0.77 -2.75
C ILE A 31 6.44 -1.45 -3.49
N TRP A 32 5.68 -0.65 -4.21
CA TRP A 32 4.47 -1.07 -4.90
C TRP A 32 4.56 -0.74 -6.38
N LEU A 33 4.30 -1.73 -7.22
CA LEU A 33 4.18 -1.55 -8.67
C LEU A 33 2.75 -1.14 -8.99
N THR A 34 2.56 -0.07 -9.75
CA THR A 34 1.25 0.37 -10.26
C THR A 34 0.58 -0.71 -11.10
N GLN A 35 -0.73 -0.64 -11.26
CA GLN A 35 -1.48 -1.62 -12.06
C GLN A 35 -1.01 -1.66 -13.51
N ALA A 36 -0.66 -0.51 -14.09
CA ALA A 36 -0.11 -0.42 -15.44
C ALA A 36 1.33 -0.98 -15.55
N GLY A 37 2.03 -1.16 -14.43
CA GLY A 37 3.40 -1.65 -14.39
C GLY A 37 4.43 -0.61 -14.85
N ASP A 38 4.06 0.64 -14.90
CA ASP A 38 4.86 1.75 -15.43
C ASP A 38 5.62 2.54 -14.37
N ALA A 39 5.20 2.44 -13.11
CA ALA A 39 5.86 3.11 -11.99
C ALA A 39 5.95 2.23 -10.74
N LYS A 40 6.95 2.50 -9.91
CA LYS A 40 7.03 1.97 -8.54
C LYS A 40 6.93 3.11 -7.54
N VAL A 41 6.11 2.90 -6.52
CA VAL A 41 5.86 3.86 -5.45
C VAL A 41 6.34 3.27 -4.13
N ARG A 42 7.16 4.01 -3.40
CA ARG A 42 7.48 3.68 -2.02
C ARG A 42 6.43 4.27 -1.12
N VAL A 43 5.75 3.41 -0.38
CA VAL A 43 4.84 3.80 0.70
C VAL A 43 5.55 3.63 2.02
N SER A 44 5.45 4.62 2.89
CA SER A 44 6.07 4.64 4.22
C SER A 44 5.21 5.40 5.23
N LYS A 45 5.42 5.13 6.50
CA LYS A 45 4.79 5.90 7.59
C LYS A 45 5.35 7.32 7.61
N CYS A 46 4.46 8.29 7.81
CA CYS A 46 4.82 9.69 7.94
C CYS A 46 3.77 10.45 8.75
N GLY A 47 4.20 11.16 9.81
CA GLY A 47 3.34 12.06 10.58
C GLY A 47 2.03 11.44 11.11
N GLY A 48 2.03 10.18 11.53
CA GLY A 48 0.85 9.46 12.01
C GLY A 48 -0.06 8.93 10.90
N GLY A 49 0.35 9.06 9.65
CA GLY A 49 -0.32 8.52 8.48
C GLY A 49 0.67 7.81 7.55
N ILE A 50 0.37 7.81 6.25
CA ILE A 50 1.25 7.26 5.22
C ILE A 50 1.55 8.27 4.12
N CYS A 51 2.74 8.15 3.53
CA CYS A 51 3.22 8.94 2.38
C CYS A 51 3.62 7.99 1.26
N GLY A 52 3.49 8.45 0.01
CA GLY A 52 3.89 7.71 -1.17
C GLY A 52 4.72 8.55 -2.12
N VAL A 53 5.87 8.03 -2.55
CA VAL A 53 6.82 8.70 -3.43
C VAL A 53 7.18 7.79 -4.60
N VAL A 54 7.16 8.33 -5.83
CA VAL A 54 7.62 7.60 -7.01
C VAL A 54 9.12 7.36 -6.92
N VAL A 55 9.53 6.10 -7.01
CA VAL A 55 10.95 5.69 -6.87
C VAL A 55 11.51 5.07 -8.14
N TRP A 56 10.66 4.74 -9.11
CA TRP A 56 11.09 4.15 -10.37
C TRP A 56 9.99 4.35 -11.44
N LEU A 57 10.43 4.53 -12.68
CA LEU A 57 9.59 4.51 -13.87
C LEU A 57 10.12 3.46 -14.84
N LYS A 58 9.22 2.79 -15.56
CA LYS A 58 9.57 1.87 -16.64
C LYS A 58 10.30 2.61 -17.77
N ASP A 59 9.79 3.78 -18.14
CA ASP A 59 10.35 4.65 -19.15
C ASP A 59 10.75 6.00 -18.51
N PRO A 60 11.95 6.07 -17.88
CA PRO A 60 12.32 7.24 -17.08
C PRO A 60 12.74 8.44 -17.92
N ILE A 61 13.00 8.23 -19.21
CA ILE A 61 13.44 9.26 -20.16
C ILE A 61 12.31 9.56 -21.14
N ASP A 62 11.99 10.83 -21.27
CA ASP A 62 11.05 11.30 -22.28
C ASP A 62 11.69 11.14 -23.68
N PRO A 63 11.10 10.36 -24.60
CA PRO A 63 11.66 10.13 -25.92
C PRO A 63 11.67 11.39 -26.81
N ALA A 64 10.79 12.33 -26.53
CA ALA A 64 10.74 13.59 -27.32
C ALA A 64 11.89 14.54 -26.97
N THR A 65 12.35 14.55 -25.73
CA THR A 65 13.36 15.47 -25.25
C THR A 65 14.71 14.82 -24.94
N GLY A 66 14.74 13.49 -24.75
CA GLY A 66 15.92 12.74 -24.29
C GLY A 66 16.31 13.04 -22.83
N LYS A 67 15.43 13.69 -22.07
CA LYS A 67 15.65 14.10 -20.67
C LYS A 67 14.76 13.27 -19.73
N PRO A 68 15.05 13.25 -18.42
CA PRO A 68 14.17 12.62 -17.44
C PRO A 68 12.74 13.15 -17.53
N GLN A 69 11.77 12.27 -17.35
CA GLN A 69 10.35 12.63 -17.29
C GLN A 69 10.08 13.63 -16.17
N ILE A 70 9.33 14.67 -16.47
CA ILE A 70 8.96 15.75 -15.54
C ILE A 70 7.44 15.81 -15.38
N ASP A 71 6.98 16.52 -14.37
CA ASP A 71 5.57 16.71 -14.02
C ASP A 71 4.90 17.78 -14.93
N ASP A 72 5.01 17.60 -16.25
CA ASP A 72 4.64 18.58 -17.28
C ASP A 72 3.14 18.90 -17.33
N LYS A 73 2.30 18.04 -16.75
CA LYS A 73 0.84 18.26 -16.65
C LYS A 73 0.44 19.12 -15.45
N ASN A 74 1.38 19.43 -14.55
CA ASN A 74 1.09 20.25 -13.40
C ASN A 74 0.67 21.67 -13.82
N SER A 75 -0.48 22.13 -13.32
CA SER A 75 -1.00 23.46 -13.61
C SER A 75 -0.15 24.60 -13.03
N ASN A 76 0.67 24.29 -12.02
CA ASN A 76 1.62 25.24 -11.47
C ASN A 76 2.96 25.16 -12.24
N PRO A 77 3.34 26.21 -12.99
CA PRO A 77 4.58 26.20 -13.80
C PRO A 77 5.85 25.97 -12.96
N ALA A 78 5.86 26.36 -11.70
CA ALA A 78 6.99 26.16 -10.82
C ALA A 78 7.19 24.66 -10.48
N LEU A 79 6.11 23.86 -10.46
CA LEU A 79 6.13 22.44 -10.19
C LEU A 79 6.23 21.59 -11.46
N ALA A 80 5.82 22.11 -12.62
CA ALA A 80 5.79 21.39 -13.89
C ALA A 80 7.17 20.91 -14.37
N ARG A 81 8.25 21.44 -13.80
CA ARG A 81 9.63 21.08 -14.16
C ARG A 81 10.27 20.05 -13.23
N ARG A 82 9.59 19.68 -12.16
CA ARG A 82 10.14 18.70 -11.20
C ARG A 82 10.16 17.31 -11.81
N PRO A 83 11.16 16.47 -11.50
CA PRO A 83 11.20 15.10 -11.98
C PRO A 83 10.02 14.28 -11.42
N ILE A 84 9.54 13.32 -12.22
CA ILE A 84 8.55 12.34 -11.74
C ILE A 84 9.17 11.40 -10.72
N ILE A 85 10.40 10.93 -10.93
CA ILE A 85 11.11 10.16 -9.89
C ILE A 85 11.42 11.10 -8.71
N GLY A 86 10.95 10.72 -7.53
CA GLY A 86 11.01 11.56 -6.32
C GLY A 86 9.73 12.35 -6.06
N LEU A 87 8.75 12.30 -6.96
CA LEU A 87 7.48 12.99 -6.80
C LEU A 87 6.65 12.36 -5.67
N SER A 88 6.19 13.19 -4.74
CA SER A 88 5.23 12.78 -3.73
C SER A 88 3.83 12.72 -4.34
N LEU A 89 3.26 11.51 -4.40
CA LEU A 89 1.88 11.31 -4.87
C LEU A 89 0.86 11.58 -3.77
N PHE A 90 1.21 11.25 -2.54
CA PHE A 90 0.40 11.57 -1.36
C PHE A 90 1.29 11.73 -0.12
N ALA A 91 0.86 12.60 0.77
CA ALA A 91 1.57 12.92 2.00
C ALA A 91 0.58 12.98 3.17
N GLY A 92 0.85 12.20 4.22
CA GLY A 92 0.09 12.23 5.45
C GLY A 92 -1.37 11.78 5.30
N MET A 93 -1.65 10.78 4.46
CA MET A 93 -2.97 10.14 4.46
C MET A 93 -3.27 9.55 5.83
N ARG A 94 -4.43 9.87 6.38
CA ARG A 94 -4.81 9.52 7.74
C ARG A 94 -5.45 8.14 7.84
N PRO A 95 -5.22 7.39 8.92
CA PRO A 95 -5.96 6.15 9.19
C PRO A 95 -7.47 6.39 9.12
N ALA A 96 -8.18 5.51 8.40
CA ALA A 96 -9.62 5.58 8.16
C ALA A 96 -10.31 4.22 8.39
N GLY A 97 -9.74 3.40 9.25
CA GLY A 97 -10.20 2.06 9.57
C GLY A 97 -9.05 1.06 9.51
N ALA A 98 -9.32 -0.21 9.86
CA ALA A 98 -8.31 -1.26 9.86
C ALA A 98 -7.75 -1.48 8.44
N GLY A 99 -6.44 -1.24 8.26
CA GLY A 99 -5.75 -1.38 6.99
C GLY A 99 -6.19 -0.38 5.91
N LYS A 100 -6.80 0.76 6.31
CA LYS A 100 -7.29 1.80 5.40
C LYS A 100 -6.78 3.18 5.78
N TRP A 101 -6.55 4.00 4.76
CA TRP A 101 -6.16 5.41 4.89
C TRP A 101 -6.96 6.25 3.91
N SER A 102 -7.20 7.51 4.27
CA SER A 102 -7.87 8.48 3.41
C SER A 102 -7.15 9.81 3.42
N GLY A 103 -7.29 10.54 2.34
CA GLY A 103 -6.64 11.84 2.14
C GLY A 103 -6.73 12.28 0.69
N GLN A 104 -5.63 12.75 0.15
CA GLN A 104 -5.54 13.19 -1.24
C GLN A 104 -4.38 12.49 -1.96
N ILE A 105 -4.57 12.22 -3.24
CA ILE A 105 -3.54 11.71 -4.13
C ILE A 105 -3.39 12.63 -5.35
N TYR A 106 -2.15 12.92 -5.69
CA TYR A 106 -1.80 13.63 -6.92
C TYR A 106 -1.61 12.64 -8.06
N ASN A 107 -2.25 12.89 -9.19
CA ASN A 107 -2.08 12.12 -10.42
C ASN A 107 -1.22 12.93 -11.40
N ALA A 108 -0.03 12.45 -11.70
CA ALA A 108 0.89 13.11 -12.62
C ALA A 108 0.47 12.98 -14.09
N ASP A 109 -0.38 12.02 -14.44
CA ASP A 109 -0.85 11.82 -15.81
C ASP A 109 -1.79 12.92 -16.28
N ASP A 110 -2.48 13.57 -15.36
CA ASP A 110 -3.39 14.68 -15.65
C ASP A 110 -3.12 15.97 -14.86
N GLY A 111 -2.14 15.94 -13.95
CA GLY A 111 -1.75 17.07 -13.14
C GLY A 111 -2.74 17.48 -12.06
N LYS A 112 -3.66 16.57 -11.65
CA LYS A 112 -4.73 16.87 -10.71
C LYS A 112 -4.58 16.11 -9.40
N THR A 113 -5.21 16.66 -8.36
CA THR A 113 -5.30 16.05 -7.05
C THR A 113 -6.72 15.56 -6.80
N TYR A 114 -6.85 14.35 -6.28
CA TYR A 114 -8.12 13.68 -6.02
C TYR A 114 -8.28 13.34 -4.55
N ALA A 115 -9.52 13.38 -4.04
CA ALA A 115 -9.84 12.70 -2.79
C ALA A 115 -9.57 11.21 -2.98
N SER A 116 -8.90 10.58 -2.01
CA SER A 116 -8.37 9.23 -2.21
C SER A 116 -8.52 8.36 -0.96
N SER A 117 -8.67 7.08 -1.19
CA SER A 117 -8.52 6.04 -0.19
C SER A 117 -7.50 5.00 -0.62
N ILE A 118 -6.75 4.49 0.35
CA ILE A 118 -5.80 3.40 0.16
C ILE A 118 -6.17 2.29 1.15
N ALA A 119 -6.23 1.05 0.69
CA ALA A 119 -6.55 -0.10 1.52
C ALA A 119 -5.61 -1.28 1.23
N VAL A 120 -5.11 -1.90 2.30
CA VAL A 120 -4.41 -3.19 2.21
C VAL A 120 -5.46 -4.27 1.95
N ALA A 121 -5.42 -4.87 0.75
CA ALA A 121 -6.35 -5.91 0.33
C ALA A 121 -5.76 -7.33 0.47
N GLY A 122 -4.50 -7.43 0.87
CA GLY A 122 -3.77 -8.68 1.07
C GLY A 122 -2.30 -8.39 1.36
N PRO A 123 -1.46 -9.43 1.59
CA PRO A 123 -0.03 -9.23 1.91
C PRO A 123 0.73 -8.50 0.80
N ASP A 124 0.31 -8.71 -0.45
CA ASP A 124 0.99 -8.19 -1.64
C ASP A 124 0.07 -7.33 -2.52
N THR A 125 -1.06 -6.87 -1.97
CA THR A 125 -2.08 -6.12 -2.71
C THR A 125 -2.49 -4.86 -1.98
N LEU A 126 -2.38 -3.73 -2.67
CA LEU A 126 -2.82 -2.41 -2.20
C LEU A 126 -3.86 -1.87 -3.19
N LYS A 127 -5.05 -1.55 -2.72
CA LYS A 127 -6.07 -0.83 -3.50
C LYS A 127 -5.88 0.66 -3.31
N VAL A 128 -5.82 1.39 -4.42
CA VAL A 128 -5.68 2.85 -4.46
C VAL A 128 -6.83 3.42 -5.27
N GLU A 129 -7.64 4.25 -4.65
CA GLU A 129 -8.81 4.87 -5.28
C GLU A 129 -8.70 6.38 -5.26
N GLY A 130 -9.14 7.02 -6.35
CA GLY A 130 -9.32 8.46 -6.46
C GLY A 130 -10.77 8.77 -6.80
N CYS A 131 -11.33 9.80 -6.19
CA CYS A 131 -12.75 10.16 -6.34
C CYS A 131 -12.93 11.60 -6.79
N VAL A 132 -13.91 11.82 -7.68
CA VAL A 132 -14.40 13.13 -8.13
C VAL A 132 -15.92 13.12 -8.08
N GLY A 133 -16.54 14.03 -7.30
CA GLY A 133 -17.98 14.22 -7.30
C GLY A 133 -18.79 12.97 -6.99
N GLY A 134 -18.29 12.07 -6.12
CA GLY A 134 -18.96 10.81 -5.78
C GLY A 134 -18.63 9.64 -6.73
N PHE A 135 -17.95 9.87 -7.83
CA PHE A 135 -17.42 8.83 -8.71
C PHE A 135 -16.01 8.48 -8.29
N CYS A 136 -15.74 7.21 -8.01
CA CYS A 136 -14.42 6.70 -7.66
C CYS A 136 -13.93 5.75 -8.75
N GLY A 137 -12.69 5.96 -9.17
CA GLY A 137 -11.93 5.02 -9.97
C GLY A 137 -10.71 4.58 -9.18
N GLY A 138 -10.24 3.37 -9.41
CA GLY A 138 -9.10 2.88 -8.65
C GLY A 138 -8.33 1.82 -9.41
N GLU A 139 -7.16 1.54 -8.87
CA GLU A 139 -6.26 0.53 -9.37
C GLU A 139 -5.72 -0.33 -8.23
N THR A 140 -5.20 -1.47 -8.59
CA THR A 140 -4.56 -2.40 -7.66
C THR A 140 -3.06 -2.36 -7.87
N TRP A 141 -2.33 -2.01 -6.81
CA TRP A 141 -0.86 -2.07 -6.81
C TRP A 141 -0.38 -3.38 -6.23
N SER A 142 0.68 -3.93 -6.82
CA SER A 142 1.29 -5.17 -6.36
C SER A 142 2.59 -4.89 -5.62
N ARG A 143 2.79 -5.57 -4.49
CA ARG A 143 4.06 -5.46 -3.76
C ARG A 143 5.20 -5.96 -4.62
N THR A 144 6.30 -5.25 -4.62
CA THR A 144 7.50 -5.62 -5.39
C THR A 144 8.75 -5.35 -4.57
N THR A 145 9.86 -5.86 -5.04
CA THR A 145 11.19 -5.53 -4.56
C THR A 145 11.80 -4.42 -5.41
N ARG A 146 12.97 -3.93 -5.01
CA ARG A 146 13.71 -2.89 -5.75
C ARG A 146 14.05 -3.32 -7.17
#